data_dce5ce5c69b72dfaee1c9e1e249694bb
#
_entry.id   dce5ce5c69b72dfaee1c9e1e249694bb
#
_cell.length_a   1.000
_cell.length_b   1.000
_cell.length_c   1.000
_cell.angle_alpha   90.00
_cell.angle_beta   90.00
_cell.angle_gamma   90.00
#
_symmetry.space_group_name_H-M   'P 1'
#
loop_
_entity.id
_entity.type
_entity.pdbx_description
1 polymer ?
#
loop_
_entity_poly.entity_id
_entity_poly.type
_entity_poly.pdbx_seq_one_letter_code
_entity_poly.pdbx_strand_id
1 'polypeptide(L)'
;MISLKSAREIEIMRRANVIVAEVLQELKQRVAPGVTTLDLDAVAEEQTLKRKAIPAFKGYNVAGRVYRHCLCASVNDEIVHGIPSNRALHEG
;
A
#
# COMPACT_ATOMS: atom_id res chain seq x y z
N MET A 1 17.08 8.75 20.74
CA MET A 1 16.56 10.13 20.73
C MET A 1 15.13 10.14 20.21
N ILE A 2 14.25 10.84 20.87
CA ILE A 2 12.89 11.01 20.43
C ILE A 2 12.83 12.28 19.58
N SER A 3 12.34 12.16 18.36
CA SER A 3 12.19 13.29 17.46
C SER A 3 10.71 13.68 17.39
N LEU A 4 10.41 14.93 17.66
CA LEU A 4 9.05 15.45 17.61
C LEU A 4 8.81 16.15 16.27
N LYS A 5 7.61 16.00 15.74
CA LYS A 5 7.22 16.65 14.49
C LYS A 5 6.71 18.07 14.74
N SER A 6 7.02 18.98 13.85
CA SER A 6 6.45 20.33 13.87
C SER A 6 4.96 20.30 13.48
N ALA A 7 4.23 21.39 13.76
CA ALA A 7 2.83 21.50 13.37
C ALA A 7 2.64 21.35 11.86
N ARG A 8 3.55 21.91 11.05
CA ARG A 8 3.53 21.77 9.60
C ARG A 8 3.74 20.33 9.16
N GLU A 9 4.70 19.63 9.77
CA GLU A 9 4.98 18.23 9.47
C GLU A 9 3.78 17.36 9.83
N ILE A 10 3.14 17.62 10.96
CA ILE A 10 1.93 16.89 11.38
C ILE A 10 0.81 17.08 10.36
N GLU A 11 0.61 18.31 9.86
CA GLU A 11 -0.43 18.56 8.86
C GLU A 11 -0.14 17.83 7.55
N ILE A 12 1.11 17.78 7.11
CA ILE A 12 1.51 17.03 5.92
C ILE A 12 1.25 15.54 6.11
N MET A 13 1.61 15.00 7.27
CA MET A 13 1.37 13.59 7.59
C MET A 13 -0.13 13.29 7.67
N ARG A 14 -0.93 14.21 8.20
CA ARG A 14 -2.38 14.04 8.27
C ARG A 14 -2.98 13.92 6.87
N ARG A 15 -2.54 14.76 5.93
CA ARG A 15 -3.00 14.69 4.54
C ARG A 15 -2.61 13.38 3.87
N ALA A 16 -1.38 12.94 4.12
CA ALA A 16 -0.91 11.66 3.58
C ALA A 16 -1.73 10.49 4.12
N ASN A 17 -2.05 10.53 5.42
CA ASN A 17 -2.85 9.48 6.06
C ASN A 17 -4.28 9.45 5.53
N VAL A 18 -4.87 10.60 5.22
CA VAL A 18 -6.20 10.66 4.60
C VAL A 18 -6.17 9.95 3.24
N ILE A 19 -5.13 10.20 2.44
CA ILE A 19 -4.97 9.54 1.15
C ILE A 19 -4.84 8.03 1.32
N VAL A 20 -4.04 7.57 2.28
CA VAL A 20 -3.89 6.14 2.59
C VAL A 20 -5.24 5.53 2.96
N ALA A 21 -6.01 6.20 3.81
CA ALA A 21 -7.32 5.71 4.22
C ALA A 21 -8.27 5.58 3.02
N GLU A 22 -8.26 6.56 2.12
CA GLU A 22 -9.09 6.52 0.92
C GLU A 22 -8.69 5.39 -0.02
N VAL A 23 -7.38 5.19 -0.21
CA VAL A 23 -6.87 4.08 -1.04
C VAL A 23 -7.25 2.74 -0.44
N LEU A 24 -7.14 2.59 0.88
CA LEU A 24 -7.54 1.36 1.57
C LEU A 24 -9.03 1.07 1.41
N GLN A 25 -9.88 2.10 1.47
CA GLN A 25 -11.31 1.92 1.25
C GLN A 25 -11.60 1.44 -0.18
N GLU A 26 -10.89 1.97 -1.15
CA GLU A 26 -11.02 1.54 -2.54
C GLU A 26 -10.59 0.08 -2.70
N LEU A 27 -9.48 -0.28 -2.08
CA LEU A 27 -9.00 -1.67 -2.09
C LEU A 27 -10.00 -2.62 -1.43
N LYS A 28 -10.58 -2.20 -0.31
CA LYS A 28 -11.59 -3.00 0.39
C LYS A 28 -12.77 -3.33 -0.52
N GLN A 29 -13.19 -2.39 -1.35
CA GLN A 29 -14.29 -2.61 -2.28
C GLN A 29 -13.93 -3.56 -3.43
N ARG A 30 -12.63 -3.71 -3.71
CA ARG A 30 -12.14 -4.56 -4.80
C ARG A 30 -11.79 -5.98 -4.36
N VAL A 31 -11.71 -6.22 -3.05
CA VAL A 31 -11.40 -7.55 -2.52
C VAL A 31 -12.58 -8.49 -2.78
N ALA A 32 -12.30 -9.57 -3.50
CA ALA A 32 -13.29 -10.58 -3.83
C ALA A 32 -12.60 -11.88 -4.19
N PRO A 33 -13.28 -13.03 -4.09
CA PRO A 33 -12.71 -14.28 -4.56
C PRO A 33 -12.29 -14.18 -6.04
N GLY A 34 -11.09 -14.65 -6.35
CA GLY A 34 -10.53 -14.61 -7.70
C GLY A 34 -9.65 -13.40 -7.98
N VAL A 35 -9.74 -12.35 -7.19
CA VAL A 35 -8.87 -11.19 -7.32
C VAL A 35 -7.48 -11.57 -6.82
N THR A 36 -6.44 -11.21 -7.57
CA THR A 36 -5.06 -11.46 -7.14
C THR A 36 -4.50 -10.30 -6.35
N THR A 37 -3.45 -10.55 -5.57
CA THR A 37 -2.78 -9.47 -4.84
C THR A 37 -2.07 -8.51 -5.80
N LEU A 38 -1.65 -8.98 -6.99
CA LEU A 38 -1.15 -8.08 -8.05
C LEU A 38 -2.24 -7.14 -8.57
N ASP A 39 -3.48 -7.61 -8.68
CA ASP A 39 -4.61 -6.75 -9.08
C ASP A 39 -4.79 -5.63 -8.05
N LEU A 40 -4.71 -5.96 -6.77
CA LEU A 40 -4.82 -4.98 -5.69
C LEU A 40 -3.66 -4.00 -5.72
N ASP A 41 -2.46 -4.46 -6.03
CA ASP A 41 -1.29 -3.59 -6.16
C ASP A 41 -1.49 -2.56 -7.29
N ALA A 42 -2.00 -3.01 -8.43
CA ALA A 42 -2.29 -2.12 -9.55
C ALA A 42 -3.33 -1.06 -9.18
N VAL A 43 -4.38 -1.46 -8.46
CA VAL A 43 -5.41 -0.52 -7.98
C VAL A 43 -4.80 0.47 -6.99
N ALA A 44 -3.95 0.01 -6.08
CA ALA A 44 -3.30 0.87 -5.11
C ALA A 44 -2.44 1.93 -5.81
N GLU A 45 -1.68 1.55 -6.82
CA GLU A 45 -0.87 2.49 -7.58
C GLU A 45 -1.74 3.52 -8.31
N GLU A 46 -2.77 3.07 -9.02
CA GLU A 46 -3.68 3.94 -9.74
C GLU A 46 -4.34 4.95 -8.82
N GLN A 47 -4.89 4.49 -7.69
CA GLN A 47 -5.58 5.35 -6.75
C GLN A 47 -4.64 6.33 -6.05
N THR A 48 -3.41 5.91 -5.77
CA THR A 48 -2.41 6.78 -5.16
C THR A 48 -1.99 7.90 -6.13
N LEU A 49 -1.68 7.55 -7.37
CA LEU A 49 -1.29 8.53 -8.38
C LEU A 49 -2.43 9.47 -8.74
N LYS A 50 -3.66 8.98 -8.78
CA LYS A 50 -4.85 9.79 -9.02
C LYS A 50 -4.99 10.90 -7.98
N ARG A 51 -4.56 10.67 -6.77
CA ARG A 51 -4.58 11.66 -5.68
C ARG A 51 -3.30 12.49 -5.61
N LYS A 52 -2.46 12.42 -6.66
CA LYS A 52 -1.20 13.16 -6.76
C LYS A 52 -0.23 12.85 -5.63
N ALA A 53 -0.27 11.61 -5.14
CA ALA A 53 0.66 11.11 -4.14
C ALA A 53 1.64 10.14 -4.78
N ILE A 54 2.70 9.80 -4.05
CA ILE A 54 3.73 8.88 -4.51
C ILE A 54 3.77 7.69 -3.57
N PRO A 55 3.67 6.44 -4.09
CA PRO A 55 3.80 5.26 -3.26
C PRO A 55 5.16 5.20 -2.57
N ALA A 56 5.16 5.11 -1.24
CA ALA A 56 6.39 5.19 -0.47
C ALA A 56 7.31 3.98 -0.66
N PHE A 57 6.74 2.78 -0.81
CA PHE A 57 7.53 1.56 -0.92
C PHE A 57 8.03 1.29 -2.33
N LYS A 58 7.34 1.76 -3.34
CA LYS A 58 7.71 1.47 -4.71
C LYS A 58 9.02 2.16 -5.06
N GLY A 59 9.99 1.37 -5.49
CA GLY A 59 11.32 1.88 -5.78
C GLY A 59 12.26 1.94 -4.58
N TYR A 60 11.78 1.55 -3.40
CA TYR A 60 12.61 1.54 -2.20
C TYR A 60 13.66 0.44 -2.29
N ASN A 61 14.92 0.81 -2.10
CA ASN A 61 16.04 -0.11 -2.21
C ASN A 61 16.43 -0.63 -0.83
N VAL A 62 16.32 -1.95 -0.64
CA VAL A 62 16.74 -2.61 0.59
C VAL A 62 17.74 -3.71 0.23
N ALA A 63 18.96 -3.59 0.72
CA ALA A 63 20.02 -4.58 0.51
C ALA A 63 20.23 -4.91 -0.98
N GLY A 64 20.22 -3.91 -1.85
CA GLY A 64 20.43 -4.07 -3.29
C GLY A 64 19.21 -4.52 -4.07
N ARG A 65 18.07 -4.74 -3.39
CA ARG A 65 16.82 -5.10 -4.05
C ARG A 65 15.83 -3.94 -4.03
N VAL A 66 15.31 -3.62 -5.20
CA VAL A 66 14.31 -2.56 -5.35
C VAL A 66 12.92 -3.16 -5.20
N TYR A 67 12.11 -2.61 -4.31
CA TYR A 67 10.72 -3.04 -4.14
C TYR A 67 9.88 -2.48 -5.28
N ARG A 68 9.20 -3.35 -6.01
CA ARG A 68 8.51 -2.98 -7.26
C ARG A 68 7.01 -2.78 -7.11
N HIS A 69 6.51 -2.79 -5.89
CA HIS A 69 5.07 -2.75 -5.63
C HIS A 69 4.70 -1.58 -4.74
N CYS A 70 3.44 -1.16 -4.82
CA CYS A 70 2.91 -0.06 -4.00
C CYS A 70 2.50 -0.52 -2.62
N LEU A 71 2.12 -1.78 -2.48
CA LEU A 71 1.63 -2.30 -1.21
C LEU A 71 2.30 -3.61 -0.84
N CYS A 72 2.18 -3.93 0.45
CA CYS A 72 2.48 -5.25 0.97
C CYS A 72 1.13 -5.93 1.23
N ALA A 73 0.96 -7.15 0.74
CA ALA A 73 -0.28 -7.89 0.89
C ALA A 73 0.02 -9.26 1.49
N SER A 74 -0.19 -9.37 2.77
CA SER A 74 0.05 -10.61 3.51
C SER A 74 -1.25 -11.38 3.65
N VAL A 75 -1.36 -12.51 2.96
CA VAL A 75 -2.58 -13.32 2.90
C VAL A 75 -2.50 -14.43 3.94
N ASN A 76 -3.56 -14.57 4.73
CA ASN A 76 -3.71 -15.61 5.74
C ASN A 76 -2.54 -15.65 6.73
N ASP A 77 -1.71 -16.70 6.68
CA ASP A 77 -0.61 -16.92 7.61
C ASP A 77 0.70 -16.22 7.20
N GLU A 78 0.70 -15.47 6.11
CA GLU A 78 1.86 -14.65 5.76
C GLU A 78 2.08 -13.57 6.80
N ILE A 79 3.28 -13.53 7.35
CA ILE A 79 3.67 -12.52 8.33
C ILE A 79 4.25 -11.34 7.56
N VAL A 80 3.83 -10.16 7.83
CA VAL A 80 4.23 -8.88 7.25
C VAL A 80 4.96 -8.93 5.88
N HIS A 81 4.87 -7.85 5.13
CA HIS A 81 5.60 -7.64 3.87
C HIS A 81 5.37 -8.71 2.80
N GLY A 82 4.16 -9.28 2.75
CA GLY A 82 3.79 -10.15 1.65
C GLY A 82 3.91 -9.40 0.33
N ILE A 83 4.63 -10.00 -0.64
CA ILE A 83 4.83 -9.39 -1.95
C ILE A 83 3.64 -9.70 -2.83
N PRO A 84 2.99 -8.69 -3.46
CA PRO A 84 1.90 -8.94 -4.39
C PRO A 84 2.30 -9.94 -5.48
N SER A 85 1.43 -10.88 -5.76
CA SER A 85 1.68 -11.95 -6.71
C SER A 85 0.39 -12.31 -7.46
N ASN A 86 0.46 -13.32 -8.29
CA ASN A 86 -0.71 -13.85 -8.99
C ASN A 86 -1.54 -14.79 -8.11
N ARG A 87 -1.28 -14.83 -6.81
CA ARG A 87 -2.11 -15.59 -5.87
C ARG A 87 -3.50 -15.00 -5.81
N ALA A 88 -4.49 -15.79 -6.20
CA ALA A 88 -5.89 -15.37 -6.14
C ALA A 88 -6.43 -15.53 -4.73
N LEU A 89 -7.26 -14.57 -4.32
CA LEU A 89 -7.96 -14.64 -3.04
C LEU A 89 -9.10 -15.64 -3.14
N HIS A 90 -9.38 -16.33 -2.04
CA HIS A 90 -10.50 -17.24 -1.90
C HIS A 90 -11.43 -16.72 -0.83
N GLU A 91 -12.68 -17.16 -0.88
CA GLU A 91 -13.64 -16.80 0.14
C GLU A 91 -13.19 -17.36 1.50
N GLY A 92 -13.25 -16.52 2.54
CA GLY A 92 -12.76 -16.87 3.87
C GLY A 92 -11.28 -16.70 4.00
#